data_f235f3921cddd7eee8a49fa0aa6f9109
#
_entry.id   f235f3921cddd7eee8a49fa0aa6f9109
#
_cell.length_a   1.000
_cell.length_b   1.000
_cell.length_c   1.000
_cell.angle_alpha   90.00
_cell.angle_beta   90.00
_cell.angle_gamma   90.00
#
_symmetry.space_group_name_H-M   'P 1'
#
loop_
_entity.id
_entity.type
_entity.pdbx_description
1 polymer ?
#
loop_
_entity_poly.entity_id
_entity_poly.type
_entity_poly.pdbx_seq_one_letter_code
_entity_poly.pdbx_strand_id
1 'polypeptide(L)'
;STEIYAHESTGKYLSRVIGILRPIISSRSSRMFGNVLPREEVENNGIGPFLEIGRDGRKPGLLYPTKTFSDKLAFTAAGIKIELYHAPGETNDQLFVWLPEKRALFPGDNFYKTFPNLYTIRGTPYRDLVGWVNSIDMMRYLEPEYLVPSHTRPLVGAKMINNLLTTYRDAIQYVHDQTIRLMNMGMEPDEIAENLILPKHLGDSPYLQEFYGSPAWSAKNVFSGYLGWFDGNPSSLKPLPKKEEATNIIKLAGGWEKLFQEAEQSYLNEEFQWSLQLTDYLLRMKPGDRQTQLLRQSALVALGAKESNPNSRYYYLSSARELDENYKPNDILLPDIDVVKKYXX
;
A
#
# COMPACT_ATOMS: atom_id res chain seq x y z
N SER A 1 31.83 14.87 8.48
CA SER A 1 30.39 14.66 8.30
C SER A 1 30.13 13.18 8.02
N THR A 2 28.99 12.68 8.47
CA THR A 2 28.58 11.29 8.22
C THR A 2 28.19 11.13 6.75
N GLU A 3 28.70 10.11 6.09
CA GLU A 3 28.31 9.79 4.72
C GLU A 3 26.96 9.04 4.72
N ILE A 4 26.09 9.41 3.80
CA ILE A 4 24.77 8.80 3.60
C ILE A 4 24.76 8.20 2.19
N TYR A 5 24.67 6.88 2.11
CA TYR A 5 24.71 6.15 0.85
C TYR A 5 23.30 5.81 0.38
N ALA A 6 23.02 5.96 -0.91
CA ALA A 6 21.73 5.59 -1.50
C ALA A 6 21.86 5.36 -3.00
N HIS A 7 20.84 4.76 -3.60
CA HIS A 7 20.74 4.68 -5.06
C HIS A 7 20.56 6.09 -5.64
N GLU A 8 21.11 6.35 -6.82
CA GLU A 8 21.12 7.69 -7.44
C GLU A 8 19.71 8.29 -7.63
N SER A 9 18.68 7.46 -7.80
CA SER A 9 17.30 7.95 -7.97
C SER A 9 16.58 8.29 -6.66
N THR A 10 17.18 8.01 -5.49
CA THR A 10 16.53 8.19 -4.19
C THR A 10 16.07 9.65 -3.96
N GLY A 11 16.93 10.61 -4.35
CA GLY A 11 16.59 12.03 -4.22
C GLY A 11 15.29 12.38 -4.97
N LYS A 12 15.13 11.85 -6.18
CA LYS A 12 13.93 12.05 -7.00
C LYS A 12 12.67 11.50 -6.30
N TYR A 13 12.75 10.27 -5.76
CA TYR A 13 11.60 9.65 -5.10
C TYR A 13 11.25 10.35 -3.78
N LEU A 14 12.26 10.77 -3.02
CA LEU A 14 12.05 11.56 -1.82
C LEU A 14 11.31 12.87 -2.15
N SER A 15 11.77 13.60 -3.16
CA SER A 15 11.15 14.87 -3.57
C SER A 15 9.71 14.68 -4.03
N ARG A 16 9.42 13.58 -4.73
CA ARG A 16 8.06 13.27 -5.16
C ARG A 16 7.12 13.05 -3.97
N VAL A 17 7.51 12.22 -3.02
CA VAL A 17 6.65 11.83 -1.89
C VAL A 17 6.55 12.94 -0.86
N ILE A 18 7.69 13.52 -0.45
CA ILE A 18 7.74 14.50 0.63
C ILE A 18 7.35 15.90 0.13
N GLY A 19 7.65 16.20 -1.14
CA GLY A 19 7.34 17.50 -1.75
C GLY A 19 6.01 17.51 -2.48
N ILE A 20 6.02 17.04 -3.72
CA ILE A 20 4.92 17.26 -4.68
C ILE A 20 3.60 16.63 -4.22
N LEU A 21 3.65 15.37 -3.74
CA LEU A 21 2.45 14.61 -3.41
C LEU A 21 2.17 14.57 -1.91
N ARG A 22 2.93 15.30 -1.11
CA ARG A 22 2.83 15.19 0.36
C ARG A 22 1.41 15.34 0.90
N PRO A 23 0.61 16.35 0.51
CA PRO A 23 -0.73 16.49 1.10
C PRO A 23 -1.61 15.27 0.92
N ILE A 24 -1.68 14.75 -0.33
CA ILE A 24 -2.55 13.60 -0.62
C ILE A 24 -1.98 12.29 -0.03
N ILE A 25 -0.66 12.11 -0.11
CA ILE A 25 -0.02 10.91 0.45
C ILE A 25 -0.16 10.91 1.98
N SER A 26 0.02 12.05 2.65
CA SER A 26 -0.14 12.15 4.11
C SER A 26 -1.57 11.85 4.54
N SER A 27 -2.56 12.43 3.85
CA SER A 27 -3.97 12.19 4.14
C SER A 27 -4.32 10.70 4.01
N ARG A 28 -3.91 10.07 2.89
CA ARG A 28 -4.19 8.65 2.65
C ARG A 28 -3.40 7.74 3.60
N SER A 29 -2.16 8.11 3.95
CA SER A 29 -1.35 7.38 4.93
C SER A 29 -1.96 7.45 6.32
N SER A 30 -2.49 8.62 6.71
CA SER A 30 -3.12 8.78 8.02
C SER A 30 -4.30 7.84 8.18
N ARG A 31 -5.11 7.66 7.12
CA ARG A 31 -6.20 6.68 7.14
C ARG A 31 -5.66 5.25 7.17
N MET A 32 -4.72 4.92 6.28
CA MET A 32 -4.16 3.58 6.12
C MET A 32 -3.51 3.05 7.40
N PHE A 33 -2.86 3.95 8.16
CA PHE A 33 -2.15 3.57 9.39
C PHE A 33 -2.94 3.91 10.68
N GLY A 34 -4.19 4.38 10.55
CA GLY A 34 -5.03 4.68 11.69
C GLY A 34 -4.58 5.87 12.53
N ASN A 35 -3.82 6.82 11.94
CA ASN A 35 -3.30 7.96 12.70
C ASN A 35 -4.39 8.93 13.16
N VAL A 36 -5.59 8.84 12.58
CA VAL A 36 -6.74 9.66 12.99
C VAL A 36 -7.62 8.95 14.04
N LEU A 37 -7.32 7.69 14.33
CA LEU A 37 -8.08 6.89 15.31
C LEU A 37 -7.50 7.10 16.73
N PRO A 38 -8.29 6.88 17.78
CA PRO A 38 -7.75 6.80 19.13
C PRO A 38 -6.67 5.71 19.21
N ARG A 39 -5.64 5.93 20.02
CA ARG A 39 -4.50 5.01 20.10
C ARG A 39 -4.92 3.57 20.45
N GLU A 40 -5.91 3.45 21.31
CA GLU A 40 -6.43 2.17 21.79
C GLU A 40 -7.14 1.34 20.70
N GLU A 41 -7.52 1.99 19.59
CA GLU A 41 -8.15 1.31 18.45
C GLU A 41 -7.13 0.80 17.43
N VAL A 42 -5.84 1.16 17.59
CA VAL A 42 -4.79 0.78 16.63
C VAL A 42 -3.80 -0.19 17.28
N GLU A 43 -3.98 -1.48 17.02
CA GLU A 43 -3.16 -2.55 17.61
C GLU A 43 -1.75 -2.59 17.01
N ASN A 44 -1.67 -2.54 15.67
CA ASN A 44 -0.41 -2.67 14.93
C ASN A 44 -0.59 -2.12 13.50
N ASN A 45 0.48 -2.09 12.72
CA ASN A 45 0.42 -1.61 11.34
C ASN A 45 0.60 -2.74 10.31
N GLY A 46 0.41 -3.99 10.72
CA GLY A 46 0.56 -5.16 9.84
C GLY A 46 2.00 -5.62 9.68
N ILE A 47 2.95 -4.70 9.69
CA ILE A 47 4.39 -4.97 9.55
C ILE A 47 5.17 -4.63 10.84
N GLY A 48 4.47 -4.18 11.87
CA GLY A 48 5.11 -3.82 13.14
C GLY A 48 4.14 -3.13 14.07
N PRO A 49 4.65 -2.69 15.24
CA PRO A 49 3.81 -1.96 16.19
C PRO A 49 3.42 -0.59 15.65
N PHE A 50 2.46 0.04 16.28
CA PHE A 50 2.02 1.37 15.93
C PHE A 50 3.16 2.39 16.08
N LEU A 51 3.36 3.20 15.04
CA LEU A 51 4.37 4.28 15.05
C LEU A 51 3.64 5.62 15.18
N GLU A 52 3.95 6.35 16.23
CA GLU A 52 3.36 7.67 16.51
C GLU A 52 4.04 8.76 15.67
N ILE A 53 3.82 8.74 14.37
CA ILE A 53 4.42 9.72 13.45
C ILE A 53 3.58 10.99 13.47
N GLY A 54 4.19 12.11 13.83
CA GLY A 54 3.58 13.43 13.72
C GLY A 54 2.63 13.82 14.84
N ARG A 55 2.43 12.98 15.87
CA ARG A 55 1.53 13.29 16.99
C ARG A 55 2.12 14.28 17.99
N ASP A 56 3.45 14.42 18.01
CA ASP A 56 4.16 15.22 19.01
C ASP A 56 4.64 16.57 18.47
N GLY A 57 4.15 16.98 17.30
CA GLY A 57 4.50 18.27 16.69
C GLY A 57 5.90 18.32 16.09
N ARG A 58 6.60 17.20 15.99
CA ARG A 58 7.92 17.16 15.34
C ARG A 58 7.79 17.49 13.85
N LYS A 59 8.67 18.36 13.38
CA LYS A 59 8.73 18.69 11.95
C LYS A 59 9.55 17.62 11.21
N PRO A 60 9.13 17.22 10.02
CA PRO A 60 9.94 16.29 9.24
C PRO A 60 11.28 16.92 8.85
N GLY A 61 12.36 16.21 9.19
CA GLY A 61 13.71 16.57 8.75
C GLY A 61 14.07 15.75 7.53
N LEU A 62 14.81 16.34 6.59
CA LEU A 62 15.22 15.68 5.38
C LEU A 62 16.72 15.85 5.18
N LEU A 63 17.44 14.73 5.09
CA LEU A 63 18.85 14.69 4.74
C LEU A 63 18.99 13.90 3.44
N TYR A 64 19.57 14.54 2.44
CA TYR A 64 19.80 13.89 1.16
C TYR A 64 21.06 13.03 1.20
N PRO A 65 21.14 11.99 0.35
CA PRO A 65 22.36 11.19 0.22
C PRO A 65 23.57 12.05 -0.13
N THR A 66 24.72 11.73 0.48
CA THR A 66 25.99 12.39 0.18
C THR A 66 26.82 11.57 -0.80
N LYS A 67 26.50 10.30 -0.95
CA LYS A 67 27.14 9.35 -1.87
C LYS A 67 26.06 8.54 -2.57
N THR A 68 26.11 8.50 -3.90
CA THR A 68 25.13 7.70 -4.66
C THR A 68 25.83 6.68 -5.52
N PHE A 69 25.09 5.65 -5.94
CA PHE A 69 25.55 4.60 -6.83
C PHE A 69 24.39 4.14 -7.71
N SER A 70 24.69 3.46 -8.82
CA SER A 70 23.65 2.94 -9.72
C SER A 70 23.37 1.44 -9.52
N ASP A 71 24.39 0.58 -9.65
CA ASP A 71 24.17 -0.88 -9.62
C ASP A 71 24.69 -1.53 -8.35
N LYS A 72 25.96 -1.29 -8.04
CA LYS A 72 26.63 -1.88 -6.90
C LYS A 72 27.70 -0.94 -6.38
N LEU A 73 27.87 -0.92 -5.06
CA LEU A 73 28.96 -0.19 -4.40
C LEU A 73 29.55 -1.08 -3.31
N ALA A 74 30.87 -1.16 -3.21
CA ALA A 74 31.54 -1.89 -2.14
C ALA A 74 32.55 -0.97 -1.43
N PHE A 75 32.60 -1.07 -0.11
CA PHE A 75 33.54 -0.30 0.71
C PHE A 75 33.80 -1.03 2.02
N THR A 76 34.77 -0.54 2.78
CA THR A 76 35.07 -1.07 4.12
C THR A 76 34.86 0.04 5.14
N ALA A 77 34.13 -0.27 6.20
CA ALA A 77 33.90 0.64 7.31
C ALA A 77 34.15 -0.11 8.63
N ALA A 78 35.01 0.45 9.49
CA ALA A 78 35.38 -0.15 10.78
C ALA A 78 35.85 -1.61 10.63
N GLY A 79 36.58 -1.91 9.53
CA GLY A 79 37.10 -3.24 9.27
C GLY A 79 36.10 -4.24 8.71
N ILE A 80 34.85 -3.84 8.46
CA ILE A 80 33.80 -4.69 7.93
C ILE A 80 33.62 -4.36 6.43
N LYS A 81 33.72 -5.38 5.57
CA LYS A 81 33.41 -5.26 4.14
C LYS A 81 31.90 -5.16 3.97
N ILE A 82 31.45 -4.13 3.27
CA ILE A 82 30.03 -3.84 3.02
C ILE A 82 29.80 -3.73 1.52
N GLU A 83 28.80 -4.40 1.01
CA GLU A 83 28.39 -4.31 -0.39
C GLU A 83 26.92 -3.88 -0.43
N LEU A 84 26.65 -2.84 -1.23
CA LEU A 84 25.30 -2.33 -1.51
C LEU A 84 24.94 -2.74 -2.93
N TYR A 85 23.74 -3.26 -3.10
CA TYR A 85 23.25 -3.66 -4.43
C TYR A 85 21.92 -2.94 -4.69
N HIS A 86 21.79 -2.32 -5.85
CA HIS A 86 20.48 -1.84 -6.31
C HIS A 86 19.57 -3.03 -6.50
N ALA A 87 18.37 -2.95 -5.92
CA ALA A 87 17.45 -4.08 -5.87
C ALA A 87 16.00 -3.56 -5.88
N PRO A 88 15.54 -3.08 -7.06
CA PRO A 88 14.19 -2.52 -7.14
C PRO A 88 13.14 -3.54 -6.66
N GLY A 89 12.15 -3.04 -5.93
CA GLY A 89 11.11 -3.87 -5.33
C GLY A 89 10.05 -3.00 -4.71
N GLU A 90 10.00 -2.90 -3.36
CA GLU A 90 9.00 -2.06 -2.73
C GLU A 90 9.10 -0.59 -3.17
N THR A 91 10.30 -0.14 -3.53
CA THR A 91 10.49 1.11 -4.29
C THR A 91 11.52 0.87 -5.39
N ASN A 92 11.50 1.72 -6.41
CA ASN A 92 12.42 1.57 -7.54
C ASN A 92 13.87 1.90 -7.17
N ASP A 93 14.09 2.63 -6.09
CA ASP A 93 15.42 2.99 -5.57
C ASP A 93 15.87 2.07 -4.43
N GLN A 94 15.13 1.01 -4.16
CA GLN A 94 15.43 0.05 -3.09
C GLN A 94 16.82 -0.54 -3.30
N LEU A 95 17.52 -0.77 -2.19
CA LEU A 95 18.79 -1.48 -2.19
C LEU A 95 18.80 -2.52 -1.07
N PHE A 96 19.68 -3.50 -1.18
CA PHE A 96 19.98 -4.35 -0.04
C PHE A 96 21.46 -4.20 0.34
N VAL A 97 21.75 -4.48 1.61
CA VAL A 97 23.11 -4.47 2.15
C VAL A 97 23.56 -5.91 2.37
N TRP A 98 24.75 -6.23 1.91
CA TRP A 98 25.37 -7.55 2.08
C TRP A 98 26.70 -7.41 2.83
N LEU A 99 26.86 -8.21 3.87
CA LEU A 99 28.13 -8.34 4.61
C LEU A 99 28.72 -9.71 4.28
N PRO A 100 29.59 -9.83 3.27
CA PRO A 100 30.01 -11.13 2.78
C PRO A 100 30.74 -12.00 3.82
N GLU A 101 31.59 -11.41 4.63
CA GLU A 101 32.34 -12.14 5.64
C GLU A 101 31.45 -12.68 6.78
N LYS A 102 30.27 -12.07 6.96
CA LYS A 102 29.30 -12.45 7.97
C LYS A 102 28.15 -13.26 7.39
N ARG A 103 28.07 -13.37 6.06
CA ARG A 103 26.94 -13.95 5.34
C ARG A 103 25.62 -13.36 5.83
N ALA A 104 25.60 -12.02 6.10
CA ALA A 104 24.44 -11.32 6.63
C ALA A 104 23.87 -10.38 5.57
N LEU A 105 22.58 -10.56 5.32
CA LEU A 105 21.81 -9.81 4.31
C LEU A 105 20.76 -8.93 4.98
N PHE A 106 20.73 -7.65 4.59
CA PHE A 106 19.70 -6.68 5.03
C PHE A 106 18.88 -6.30 3.80
N PRO A 107 17.73 -6.95 3.59
CA PRO A 107 16.96 -6.81 2.32
C PRO A 107 16.18 -5.48 2.21
N GLY A 108 16.18 -4.67 3.27
CA GLY A 108 15.26 -3.52 3.35
C GLY A 108 13.82 -4.04 3.39
N ASP A 109 12.94 -3.37 2.67
CA ASP A 109 11.53 -3.74 2.60
C ASP A 109 11.23 -4.72 1.44
N ASN A 110 12.27 -5.26 0.79
CA ASN A 110 12.04 -6.29 -0.23
C ASN A 110 11.65 -7.64 0.37
N PHE A 111 11.74 -7.78 1.71
CA PHE A 111 11.27 -8.98 2.41
C PHE A 111 10.84 -8.64 3.83
N TYR A 112 9.65 -9.11 4.23
CA TYR A 112 9.15 -9.07 5.60
C TYR A 112 8.06 -10.15 5.78
N LYS A 113 7.58 -10.36 7.01
CA LYS A 113 6.68 -11.49 7.33
C LYS A 113 5.21 -11.14 7.12
N THR A 114 4.84 -10.83 5.87
CA THR A 114 3.45 -10.67 5.43
C THR A 114 3.43 -10.62 3.91
N PHE A 115 2.27 -10.74 3.28
CA PHE A 115 2.17 -10.61 1.82
C PHE A 115 2.79 -9.27 1.39
N PRO A 116 3.66 -9.27 0.37
CA PRO A 116 4.40 -8.08 -0.02
C PRO A 116 3.46 -6.95 -0.48
N ASN A 117 3.90 -5.74 -0.21
CA ASN A 117 3.13 -4.53 -0.53
C ASN A 117 3.33 -4.16 -2.00
N LEU A 118 2.88 -5.04 -2.90
CA LEU A 118 3.02 -4.84 -4.36
C LEU A 118 2.24 -3.61 -4.83
N TYR A 119 1.24 -3.22 -4.07
CA TYR A 119 0.53 -1.93 -4.19
C TYR A 119 0.12 -1.44 -2.82
N THR A 120 0.33 -0.16 -2.56
CA THR A 120 -0.10 0.45 -1.30
C THR A 120 -1.26 1.42 -1.54
N ILE A 121 -2.33 1.28 -0.75
CA ILE A 121 -3.56 2.07 -0.91
C ILE A 121 -3.37 3.56 -0.65
N ARG A 122 -2.26 3.97 0.01
CA ARG A 122 -1.95 5.39 0.14
C ARG A 122 -1.48 6.01 -1.19
N GLY A 123 -1.05 5.17 -2.14
CA GLY A 123 -0.58 5.58 -3.46
C GLY A 123 0.93 5.38 -3.62
N THR A 124 1.31 4.88 -4.79
CA THR A 124 2.72 4.58 -5.12
C THR A 124 2.88 4.64 -6.65
N PRO A 125 4.07 4.91 -7.16
CA PRO A 125 4.37 4.58 -8.55
C PRO A 125 4.19 3.07 -8.77
N TYR A 126 4.06 2.67 -10.03
CA TYR A 126 4.03 1.23 -10.34
C TYR A 126 5.30 0.58 -9.78
N ARG A 127 5.11 -0.51 -9.06
CA ARG A 127 6.18 -1.36 -8.55
C ARG A 127 6.36 -2.49 -9.56
N ASP A 128 7.55 -2.58 -10.15
CA ASP A 128 7.83 -3.61 -11.16
C ASP A 128 8.01 -4.97 -10.46
N LEU A 129 7.02 -5.83 -10.60
CA LEU A 129 7.04 -7.13 -9.95
C LEU A 129 8.15 -8.03 -10.50
N VAL A 130 8.46 -7.94 -11.79
CA VAL A 130 9.55 -8.70 -12.41
C VAL A 130 10.89 -8.24 -11.84
N GLY A 131 11.07 -6.93 -11.72
CA GLY A 131 12.26 -6.37 -11.08
C GLY A 131 12.40 -6.84 -9.64
N TRP A 132 11.28 -6.88 -8.89
CA TRP A 132 11.30 -7.34 -7.49
C TRP A 132 11.68 -8.83 -7.40
N VAL A 133 11.13 -9.67 -8.28
CA VAL A 133 11.49 -11.11 -8.39
C VAL A 133 13.00 -11.25 -8.61
N ASN A 134 13.55 -10.51 -9.58
CA ASN A 134 14.99 -10.53 -9.87
C ASN A 134 15.83 -10.10 -8.67
N SER A 135 15.35 -9.08 -7.93
CA SER A 135 16.04 -8.61 -6.71
C SER A 135 16.09 -9.68 -5.64
N ILE A 136 15.00 -10.44 -5.46
CA ILE A 136 14.98 -11.54 -4.49
C ILE A 136 15.89 -12.68 -4.97
N ASP A 137 15.93 -12.96 -6.27
CA ASP A 137 16.84 -13.97 -6.81
C ASP A 137 18.31 -13.61 -6.57
N MET A 138 18.68 -12.32 -6.74
CA MET A 138 20.03 -11.85 -6.38
C MET A 138 20.33 -12.17 -4.91
N MET A 139 19.38 -11.90 -4.01
CA MET A 139 19.55 -12.18 -2.57
C MET A 139 19.71 -13.68 -2.30
N ARG A 140 18.94 -14.54 -2.98
CA ARG A 140 18.99 -15.99 -2.83
C ARG A 140 20.36 -16.55 -3.25
N TYR A 141 20.91 -16.03 -4.34
CA TYR A 141 22.21 -16.49 -4.87
C TYR A 141 23.40 -16.13 -3.97
N LEU A 142 23.21 -15.21 -3.02
CA LEU A 142 24.24 -14.91 -2.00
C LEU A 142 24.27 -15.93 -0.88
N GLU A 143 23.26 -16.79 -0.79
CA GLU A 143 23.13 -17.83 0.26
C GLU A 143 23.35 -17.28 1.67
N PRO A 144 22.57 -16.27 2.09
CA PRO A 144 22.79 -15.65 3.41
C PRO A 144 22.52 -16.63 4.55
N GLU A 145 23.37 -16.57 5.58
CA GLU A 145 23.19 -17.29 6.85
C GLU A 145 22.29 -16.49 7.79
N TYR A 146 22.30 -15.17 7.66
CA TYR A 146 21.50 -14.24 8.46
C TYR A 146 20.72 -13.32 7.54
N LEU A 147 19.40 -13.21 7.78
CA LEU A 147 18.53 -12.28 7.08
C LEU A 147 17.93 -11.30 8.09
N VAL A 148 18.21 -10.00 7.93
CA VAL A 148 17.81 -8.96 8.88
C VAL A 148 16.92 -7.95 8.16
N PRO A 149 15.60 -8.22 8.07
CA PRO A 149 14.68 -7.30 7.38
C PRO A 149 14.41 -6.03 8.20
N SER A 150 13.93 -4.99 7.53
CA SER A 150 13.53 -3.72 8.19
C SER A 150 12.37 -3.93 9.15
N HIS A 151 11.48 -4.87 8.81
CA HIS A 151 10.32 -5.25 9.60
C HIS A 151 10.41 -6.75 9.91
N THR A 152 9.92 -7.16 11.05
CA THR A 152 9.98 -8.51 11.58
C THR A 152 11.35 -8.87 12.18
N ARG A 153 11.42 -10.03 12.82
CA ARG A 153 12.62 -10.48 13.51
C ARG A 153 13.66 -11.02 12.54
N PRO A 154 14.94 -10.90 12.85
CA PRO A 154 15.99 -11.53 12.05
C PRO A 154 15.80 -13.04 11.98
N LEU A 155 16.26 -13.63 10.87
CA LEU A 155 16.20 -15.06 10.60
C LEU A 155 17.63 -15.61 10.49
N VAL A 156 17.81 -16.86 10.92
CA VAL A 156 19.12 -17.53 10.94
C VAL A 156 18.98 -18.91 10.30
N GLY A 157 19.90 -19.24 9.41
CA GLY A 157 19.99 -20.55 8.75
C GLY A 157 19.76 -20.46 7.24
N ALA A 158 20.82 -20.67 6.47
CA ALA A 158 20.83 -20.47 5.02
C ALA A 158 19.72 -21.24 4.29
N LYS A 159 19.49 -22.51 4.64
CA LYS A 159 18.46 -23.34 3.99
C LYS A 159 17.05 -22.75 4.22
N MET A 160 16.74 -22.38 5.47
CA MET A 160 15.44 -21.80 5.82
C MET A 160 15.24 -20.47 5.10
N ILE A 161 16.26 -19.60 5.12
CA ILE A 161 16.21 -18.29 4.48
C ILE A 161 15.99 -18.44 2.97
N ASN A 162 16.73 -19.35 2.33
CA ASN A 162 16.57 -19.59 0.89
C ASN A 162 15.16 -20.07 0.56
N ASN A 163 14.59 -20.97 1.36
CA ASN A 163 13.22 -21.45 1.16
C ASN A 163 12.21 -20.30 1.30
N LEU A 164 12.37 -19.44 2.31
CA LEU A 164 11.46 -18.32 2.54
C LEU A 164 11.55 -17.28 1.42
N LEU A 165 12.78 -16.95 0.99
CA LEU A 165 12.98 -16.02 -0.13
C LEU A 165 12.37 -16.62 -1.41
N THR A 166 12.51 -17.94 -1.63
CA THR A 166 11.88 -18.63 -2.77
C THR A 166 10.36 -18.51 -2.72
N THR A 167 9.76 -18.84 -1.57
CA THR A 167 8.29 -18.75 -1.39
C THR A 167 7.79 -17.32 -1.65
N TYR A 168 8.51 -16.34 -1.13
CA TYR A 168 8.14 -14.91 -1.28
C TYR A 168 8.25 -14.48 -2.74
N ARG A 169 9.36 -14.84 -3.38
CA ARG A 169 9.62 -14.57 -4.80
C ARG A 169 8.55 -15.21 -5.68
N ASP A 170 8.20 -16.47 -5.39
CA ASP A 170 7.22 -17.22 -6.18
C ASP A 170 5.81 -16.61 -6.05
N ALA A 171 5.47 -16.09 -4.87
CA ALA A 171 4.19 -15.40 -4.68
C ALA A 171 4.11 -14.13 -5.52
N ILE A 172 5.19 -13.34 -5.56
CA ILE A 172 5.25 -12.11 -6.37
C ILE A 172 5.10 -12.47 -7.85
N GLN A 173 5.88 -13.45 -8.31
CA GLN A 173 5.83 -13.91 -9.70
C GLN A 173 4.46 -14.47 -10.05
N TYR A 174 3.87 -15.27 -9.17
CA TYR A 174 2.54 -15.83 -9.39
C TYR A 174 1.50 -14.73 -9.62
N VAL A 175 1.49 -13.70 -8.76
CA VAL A 175 0.55 -12.58 -8.92
C VAL A 175 0.77 -11.90 -10.27
N HIS A 176 2.03 -11.65 -10.64
CA HIS A 176 2.35 -11.05 -11.94
C HIS A 176 1.81 -11.92 -13.09
N ASP A 177 2.25 -13.18 -13.13
CA ASP A 177 1.98 -14.05 -14.27
C ASP A 177 0.48 -14.37 -14.41
N GLN A 178 -0.22 -14.60 -13.28
CA GLN A 178 -1.66 -14.84 -13.33
C GLN A 178 -2.43 -13.59 -13.73
N THR A 179 -2.01 -12.42 -13.28
CA THR A 179 -2.65 -11.17 -13.73
C THR A 179 -2.50 -11.02 -15.24
N ILE A 180 -1.28 -11.21 -15.78
CA ILE A 180 -1.03 -11.13 -17.23
C ILE A 180 -1.90 -12.17 -17.97
N ARG A 181 -1.98 -13.40 -17.46
CA ARG A 181 -2.80 -14.45 -18.06
C ARG A 181 -4.28 -14.03 -18.14
N LEU A 182 -4.82 -13.51 -17.05
CA LEU A 182 -6.23 -13.08 -16.99
C LEU A 182 -6.48 -11.84 -17.85
N MET A 183 -5.53 -10.90 -17.90
CA MET A 183 -5.56 -9.76 -18.83
C MET A 183 -5.66 -10.24 -20.29
N ASN A 184 -4.84 -11.24 -20.66
CA ASN A 184 -4.83 -11.78 -22.02
C ASN A 184 -6.11 -12.57 -22.33
N MET A 185 -6.90 -12.94 -21.33
CA MET A 185 -8.23 -13.52 -21.50
C MET A 185 -9.32 -12.45 -21.62
N GLY A 186 -8.97 -11.18 -21.51
CA GLY A 186 -9.89 -10.05 -21.67
C GLY A 186 -10.62 -9.62 -20.42
N MET A 187 -10.17 -10.07 -19.24
CA MET A 187 -10.82 -9.70 -17.97
C MET A 187 -10.51 -8.26 -17.57
N GLU A 188 -11.50 -7.58 -17.01
CA GLU A 188 -11.36 -6.23 -16.44
C GLU A 188 -10.65 -6.29 -15.07
N PRO A 189 -10.07 -5.17 -14.60
CA PRO A 189 -9.25 -5.19 -13.36
C PRO A 189 -9.98 -5.74 -12.13
N ASP A 190 -11.27 -5.47 -11.97
CA ASP A 190 -12.04 -5.96 -10.84
C ASP A 190 -12.26 -7.47 -10.94
N GLU A 191 -12.58 -7.97 -12.15
CA GLU A 191 -12.71 -9.41 -12.39
C GLU A 191 -11.40 -10.16 -12.11
N ILE A 192 -10.27 -9.58 -12.53
CA ILE A 192 -8.95 -10.17 -12.28
C ILE A 192 -8.72 -10.26 -10.76
N ALA A 193 -9.03 -9.18 -10.03
CA ALA A 193 -8.83 -9.16 -8.58
C ALA A 193 -9.67 -10.22 -7.85
N GLU A 194 -10.88 -10.49 -8.35
CA GLU A 194 -11.78 -11.51 -7.80
C GLU A 194 -11.29 -12.93 -8.11
N ASN A 195 -10.66 -13.13 -9.26
CA ASN A 195 -10.25 -14.47 -9.75
C ASN A 195 -8.80 -14.81 -9.42
N LEU A 196 -8.01 -13.86 -8.87
CA LEU A 196 -6.62 -14.11 -8.54
C LEU A 196 -6.52 -14.70 -7.12
N ILE A 197 -6.45 -16.02 -7.05
CA ILE A 197 -6.35 -16.78 -5.79
C ILE A 197 -4.97 -17.43 -5.72
N LEU A 198 -4.26 -17.21 -4.62
CA LEU A 198 -2.95 -17.83 -4.41
C LEU A 198 -3.12 -19.36 -4.28
N PRO A 199 -2.26 -20.17 -4.91
CA PRO A 199 -2.28 -21.61 -4.68
C PRO A 199 -2.01 -21.92 -3.22
N LYS A 200 -2.57 -23.04 -2.75
CA LYS A 200 -2.59 -23.39 -1.32
C LYS A 200 -1.21 -23.31 -0.65
N HIS A 201 -0.16 -23.79 -1.32
CA HIS A 201 1.19 -23.80 -0.73
C HIS A 201 1.75 -22.39 -0.52
N LEU A 202 1.29 -21.40 -1.28
CA LEU A 202 1.64 -20.00 -1.05
C LEU A 202 0.69 -19.35 -0.04
N GLY A 203 -0.62 -19.56 -0.22
CA GLY A 203 -1.65 -18.98 0.65
C GLY A 203 -1.56 -19.41 2.11
N ASP A 204 -1.10 -20.64 2.34
CA ASP A 204 -0.92 -21.17 3.72
C ASP A 204 0.37 -20.66 4.38
N SER A 205 1.26 -20.02 3.64
CA SER A 205 2.54 -19.55 4.19
C SER A 205 2.31 -18.46 5.25
N PRO A 206 2.88 -18.62 6.46
CA PRO A 206 2.78 -17.56 7.48
C PRO A 206 3.53 -16.27 7.09
N TYR A 207 4.31 -16.32 6.01
CA TYR A 207 5.04 -15.16 5.47
C TYR A 207 4.29 -14.49 4.33
N LEU A 208 3.07 -14.97 3.98
CA LEU A 208 2.28 -14.43 2.87
C LEU A 208 0.84 -14.11 3.28
N GLN A 209 0.59 -14.00 4.59
CA GLN A 209 -0.73 -13.58 5.07
C GLN A 209 -0.96 -12.10 4.75
N GLU A 210 -2.22 -11.75 4.45
CA GLU A 210 -2.58 -10.39 3.98
C GLU A 210 -2.68 -9.38 5.13
N PHE A 211 -1.60 -9.22 5.89
CA PHE A 211 -1.59 -8.24 6.99
C PHE A 211 -1.09 -6.87 6.52
N TYR A 212 -0.60 -6.74 5.27
CA TYR A 212 -0.10 -5.47 4.74
C TYR A 212 -0.45 -5.31 3.26
N GLY A 213 0.17 -6.06 2.36
CA GLY A 213 -0.23 -6.13 0.96
C GLY A 213 -1.43 -7.05 0.74
N SER A 214 -1.97 -7.06 -0.48
CA SER A 214 -3.08 -7.90 -0.89
C SER A 214 -2.90 -8.34 -2.35
N PRO A 215 -3.09 -9.63 -2.68
CA PRO A 215 -3.07 -10.09 -4.08
C PRO A 215 -4.06 -9.33 -4.97
N ALA A 216 -5.28 -9.07 -4.46
CA ALA A 216 -6.33 -8.37 -5.22
C ALA A 216 -5.89 -6.93 -5.58
N TRP A 217 -5.34 -6.19 -4.63
CA TRP A 217 -4.84 -4.83 -4.89
C TRP A 217 -3.65 -4.87 -5.85
N SER A 218 -2.82 -5.89 -5.72
CA SER A 218 -1.62 -6.09 -6.55
C SER A 218 -1.99 -6.35 -8.00
N ALA A 219 -3.03 -7.16 -8.24
CA ALA A 219 -3.54 -7.45 -9.58
C ALA A 219 -3.97 -6.15 -10.29
N LYS A 220 -4.74 -5.31 -9.59
CA LYS A 220 -5.14 -3.99 -10.14
C LYS A 220 -3.95 -3.11 -10.47
N ASN A 221 -2.90 -3.17 -9.63
CA ASN A 221 -1.68 -2.40 -9.86
C ASN A 221 -0.89 -2.92 -11.07
N VAL A 222 -0.81 -4.24 -11.25
CA VAL A 222 -0.18 -4.85 -12.43
C VAL A 222 -0.94 -4.44 -13.68
N PHE A 223 -2.28 -4.58 -13.69
CA PHE A 223 -3.11 -4.15 -14.80
C PHE A 223 -2.79 -2.68 -15.17
N SER A 224 -2.87 -1.78 -14.19
CA SER A 224 -2.63 -0.35 -14.41
C SER A 224 -1.19 -0.06 -14.86
N GLY A 225 -0.23 -0.84 -14.38
CA GLY A 225 1.18 -0.70 -14.75
C GLY A 225 1.45 -1.04 -16.20
N TYR A 226 0.74 -2.03 -16.74
CA TYR A 226 0.91 -2.45 -18.14
C TYR A 226 0.00 -1.70 -19.10
N LEU A 227 -1.27 -1.46 -18.73
CA LEU A 227 -2.28 -0.92 -19.65
C LEU A 227 -2.76 0.49 -19.29
N GLY A 228 -2.39 1.00 -18.12
CA GLY A 228 -2.84 2.31 -17.68
C GLY A 228 -4.23 2.23 -17.01
N TRP A 229 -4.95 3.36 -17.02
CA TRP A 229 -6.22 3.50 -16.29
C TRP A 229 -7.42 2.87 -16.99
N PHE A 230 -7.35 2.67 -18.32
CA PHE A 230 -8.50 2.26 -19.12
C PHE A 230 -8.71 0.74 -18.98
N ASP A 231 -9.90 0.38 -18.54
CA ASP A 231 -10.27 -1.02 -18.25
C ASP A 231 -10.63 -1.85 -19.48
N GLY A 232 -10.80 -1.21 -20.65
CA GLY A 232 -11.21 -1.87 -21.90
C GLY A 232 -12.70 -1.69 -22.23
N ASN A 233 -13.50 -1.23 -21.27
CA ASN A 233 -14.93 -1.06 -21.43
C ASN A 233 -15.22 0.30 -22.08
N PRO A 234 -15.84 0.35 -23.28
CA PRO A 234 -16.13 1.64 -23.95
C PRO A 234 -16.91 2.63 -23.11
N SER A 235 -17.77 2.18 -22.19
CA SER A 235 -18.53 3.10 -21.33
C SER A 235 -17.64 3.83 -20.34
N SER A 236 -16.45 3.30 -20.03
CA SER A 236 -15.46 3.94 -19.14
C SER A 236 -14.64 5.04 -19.84
N LEU A 237 -14.75 5.17 -21.20
CA LEU A 237 -14.02 6.24 -21.92
C LEU A 237 -14.53 7.63 -21.55
N LYS A 238 -15.85 7.79 -21.46
CA LYS A 238 -16.49 9.07 -21.11
C LYS A 238 -17.67 8.80 -20.18
N PRO A 239 -17.42 8.37 -18.94
CA PRO A 239 -18.51 8.09 -18.01
C PRO A 239 -19.27 9.38 -17.68
N LEU A 240 -20.51 9.24 -17.28
CA LEU A 240 -21.28 10.41 -16.80
C LEU A 240 -20.55 11.06 -15.62
N PRO A 241 -20.67 12.40 -15.48
CA PRO A 241 -20.23 13.05 -14.26
C PRO A 241 -20.88 12.39 -13.03
N LYS A 242 -20.09 12.18 -11.96
CA LYS A 242 -20.56 11.41 -10.80
C LYS A 242 -21.87 11.91 -10.19
N LYS A 243 -22.13 13.21 -10.26
CA LYS A 243 -23.40 13.79 -9.77
C LYS A 243 -24.59 13.41 -10.68
N GLU A 244 -24.37 13.40 -12.00
CA GLU A 244 -25.38 13.00 -12.98
C GLU A 244 -25.70 11.50 -12.87
N GLU A 245 -24.64 10.68 -12.73
CA GLU A 245 -24.78 9.24 -12.47
C GLU A 245 -25.65 9.01 -11.22
N ALA A 246 -25.33 9.69 -10.11
CA ALA A 246 -26.10 9.57 -8.86
C ALA A 246 -27.56 9.97 -9.05
N THR A 247 -27.83 11.06 -9.81
CA THR A 247 -29.20 11.50 -10.13
C THR A 247 -29.95 10.36 -10.83
N ASN A 248 -29.32 9.73 -11.83
CA ASN A 248 -29.96 8.67 -12.60
C ASN A 248 -30.22 7.43 -11.76
N ILE A 249 -29.27 7.05 -10.91
CA ILE A 249 -29.43 5.90 -9.98
C ILE A 249 -30.58 6.15 -9.01
N ILE A 250 -30.65 7.35 -8.41
CA ILE A 250 -31.73 7.71 -7.49
C ILE A 250 -33.10 7.64 -8.21
N LYS A 251 -33.15 8.15 -9.46
CA LYS A 251 -34.37 8.07 -10.27
C LYS A 251 -34.79 6.62 -10.55
N LEU A 252 -33.82 5.76 -10.93
CA LEU A 252 -34.06 4.32 -11.18
C LEU A 252 -34.59 3.61 -9.95
N ALA A 253 -34.12 3.99 -8.75
CA ALA A 253 -34.55 3.41 -7.48
C ALA A 253 -35.97 3.87 -7.08
N GLY A 254 -36.56 4.83 -7.79
CA GLY A 254 -37.87 5.37 -7.43
C GLY A 254 -37.82 6.59 -6.51
N GLY A 255 -36.65 7.22 -6.42
CA GLY A 255 -36.47 8.44 -5.62
C GLY A 255 -35.47 8.27 -4.49
N TRP A 256 -35.11 9.42 -3.89
CA TRP A 256 -34.09 9.48 -2.84
C TRP A 256 -34.46 8.62 -1.62
N GLU A 257 -35.71 8.70 -1.18
CA GLU A 257 -36.19 7.96 -0.01
C GLU A 257 -36.15 6.45 -0.23
N LYS A 258 -36.47 6.00 -1.45
CA LYS A 258 -36.43 4.56 -1.80
C LYS A 258 -34.97 4.04 -1.79
N LEU A 259 -34.05 4.83 -2.37
CA LEU A 259 -32.63 4.44 -2.38
C LEU A 259 -32.06 4.41 -0.94
N PHE A 260 -32.47 5.35 -0.08
CA PHE A 260 -32.05 5.34 1.32
C PHE A 260 -32.60 4.09 2.05
N GLN A 261 -33.88 3.76 1.85
CA GLN A 261 -34.49 2.55 2.43
C GLN A 261 -33.74 1.28 1.99
N GLU A 262 -33.36 1.22 0.71
CA GLU A 262 -32.58 0.09 0.17
C GLU A 262 -31.19 0.01 0.85
N ALA A 263 -30.52 1.15 1.01
CA ALA A 263 -29.22 1.20 1.67
C ALA A 263 -29.32 0.75 3.14
N GLU A 264 -30.39 1.17 3.83
CA GLU A 264 -30.65 0.79 5.22
C GLU A 264 -30.97 -0.71 5.32
N GLN A 265 -31.82 -1.22 4.43
CA GLN A 265 -32.17 -2.65 4.42
C GLN A 265 -30.94 -3.51 4.10
N SER A 266 -30.09 -3.07 3.17
CA SER A 266 -28.82 -3.77 2.87
C SER A 266 -27.94 -3.83 4.12
N TYR A 267 -27.85 -2.74 4.89
CA TYR A 267 -27.09 -2.73 6.15
C TYR A 267 -27.67 -3.76 7.14
N LEU A 268 -29.01 -3.78 7.29
CA LEU A 268 -29.68 -4.71 8.21
C LEU A 268 -29.48 -6.18 7.80
N ASN A 269 -29.33 -6.42 6.49
CA ASN A 269 -29.04 -7.75 5.93
C ASN A 269 -27.55 -8.11 5.98
N GLU A 270 -26.71 -7.27 6.58
CA GLU A 270 -25.24 -7.40 6.65
C GLU A 270 -24.54 -7.29 5.27
N GLU A 271 -25.22 -6.74 4.27
CA GLU A 271 -24.67 -6.43 2.96
C GLU A 271 -23.94 -5.06 3.01
N PHE A 272 -22.97 -4.95 3.93
CA PHE A 272 -22.37 -3.65 4.31
C PHE A 272 -21.71 -2.95 3.14
N GLN A 273 -21.07 -3.69 2.23
CA GLN A 273 -20.42 -3.10 1.06
C GLN A 273 -21.45 -2.49 0.11
N TRP A 274 -22.58 -3.17 -0.10
CA TRP A 274 -23.64 -2.64 -0.95
C TRP A 274 -24.28 -1.40 -0.30
N SER A 275 -24.60 -1.47 1.00
CA SER A 275 -25.06 -0.30 1.75
C SER A 275 -24.10 0.89 1.58
N LEU A 276 -22.79 0.65 1.76
CA LEU A 276 -21.75 1.69 1.60
C LEU A 276 -21.78 2.32 0.21
N GLN A 277 -21.88 1.50 -0.85
CA GLN A 277 -21.92 1.99 -2.23
C GLN A 277 -23.19 2.83 -2.50
N LEU A 278 -24.34 2.41 -1.97
CA LEU A 278 -25.57 3.17 -2.11
C LEU A 278 -25.48 4.55 -1.44
N THR A 279 -24.81 4.62 -0.27
CA THR A 279 -24.58 5.91 0.40
C THR A 279 -23.70 6.86 -0.42
N ASP A 280 -22.83 6.34 -1.31
CA ASP A 280 -22.05 7.20 -2.22
C ASP A 280 -22.98 8.04 -3.12
N TYR A 281 -24.01 7.40 -3.71
CA TYR A 281 -24.95 8.11 -4.58
C TYR A 281 -25.78 9.12 -3.80
N LEU A 282 -26.26 8.73 -2.61
CA LEU A 282 -27.06 9.62 -1.76
C LEU A 282 -26.26 10.86 -1.34
N LEU A 283 -25.05 10.67 -0.83
CA LEU A 283 -24.21 11.78 -0.35
C LEU A 283 -23.64 12.65 -1.48
N ARG A 284 -23.56 12.14 -2.70
CA ARG A 284 -23.22 12.98 -3.85
C ARG A 284 -24.28 14.03 -4.11
N MET A 285 -25.55 13.72 -3.83
CA MET A 285 -26.66 14.66 -4.02
C MET A 285 -26.90 15.53 -2.79
N LYS A 286 -26.81 14.95 -1.60
CA LYS A 286 -27.01 15.66 -0.33
C LYS A 286 -25.83 15.38 0.61
N PRO A 287 -24.68 16.03 0.42
CA PRO A 287 -23.48 15.74 1.23
C PRO A 287 -23.68 15.92 2.74
N GLY A 288 -24.60 16.81 3.14
CA GLY A 288 -24.89 17.09 4.54
C GLY A 288 -26.03 16.26 5.14
N ASP A 289 -26.55 15.25 4.41
CA ASP A 289 -27.64 14.44 4.94
C ASP A 289 -27.15 13.56 6.09
N ARG A 290 -27.54 13.94 7.29
CA ARG A 290 -27.03 13.31 8.53
C ARG A 290 -27.42 11.84 8.66
N GLN A 291 -28.64 11.48 8.25
CA GLN A 291 -29.08 10.08 8.33
C GLN A 291 -28.23 9.20 7.42
N THR A 292 -27.96 9.64 6.20
CA THR A 292 -27.08 8.91 5.27
C THR A 292 -25.64 8.85 5.78
N GLN A 293 -25.14 9.94 6.38
CA GLN A 293 -23.79 9.93 6.99
C GLN A 293 -23.69 8.91 8.11
N LEU A 294 -24.70 8.81 8.97
CA LEU A 294 -24.72 7.84 10.08
C LEU A 294 -24.80 6.39 9.57
N LEU A 295 -25.64 6.14 8.55
CA LEU A 295 -25.70 4.83 7.91
C LEU A 295 -24.36 4.46 7.28
N ARG A 296 -23.74 5.40 6.54
CA ARG A 296 -22.42 5.22 5.98
C ARG A 296 -21.37 4.91 7.04
N GLN A 297 -21.40 5.67 8.14
CA GLN A 297 -20.49 5.46 9.28
C GLN A 297 -20.63 4.05 9.83
N SER A 298 -21.88 3.58 10.03
CA SER A 298 -22.17 2.23 10.53
C SER A 298 -21.64 1.16 9.57
N ALA A 299 -21.87 1.31 8.27
CA ALA A 299 -21.38 0.36 7.26
C ALA A 299 -19.85 0.31 7.24
N LEU A 300 -19.18 1.47 7.33
CA LEU A 300 -17.70 1.54 7.37
C LEU A 300 -17.15 0.84 8.62
N VAL A 301 -17.77 1.04 9.78
CA VAL A 301 -17.36 0.38 11.03
C VAL A 301 -17.52 -1.14 10.90
N ALA A 302 -18.66 -1.59 10.35
CA ALA A 302 -18.94 -3.02 10.18
C ALA A 302 -17.94 -3.67 9.21
N LEU A 303 -17.61 -2.99 8.10
CA LEU A 303 -16.58 -3.47 7.15
C LEU A 303 -15.20 -3.52 7.82
N GLY A 304 -14.84 -2.46 8.53
CA GLY A 304 -13.56 -2.42 9.25
C GLY A 304 -13.44 -3.54 10.28
N ALA A 305 -14.53 -3.87 10.96
CA ALA A 305 -14.54 -4.96 11.96
C ALA A 305 -14.28 -6.34 11.32
N LYS A 306 -14.69 -6.53 10.06
CA LYS A 306 -14.49 -7.80 9.33
C LYS A 306 -13.08 -7.92 8.71
N GLU A 307 -12.31 -6.82 8.63
CA GLU A 307 -11.01 -6.81 7.97
C GLU A 307 -9.90 -7.39 8.85
N SER A 308 -9.16 -8.34 8.32
CA SER A 308 -7.94 -8.86 8.95
C SER A 308 -6.72 -8.01 8.60
N ASN A 309 -6.75 -7.32 7.45
CA ASN A 309 -5.66 -6.46 6.99
C ASN A 309 -5.76 -5.10 7.69
N PRO A 310 -4.78 -4.71 8.53
CA PRO A 310 -4.82 -3.42 9.23
C PRO A 310 -4.96 -2.22 8.30
N ASN A 311 -4.40 -2.25 7.11
CA ASN A 311 -4.44 -1.11 6.18
C ASN A 311 -5.87 -0.82 5.71
N SER A 312 -6.64 -1.85 5.31
CA SER A 312 -8.04 -1.67 4.93
C SER A 312 -8.90 -1.40 6.16
N ARG A 313 -8.66 -2.15 7.25
CA ARG A 313 -9.39 -1.96 8.52
C ARG A 313 -9.33 -0.50 8.96
N TYR A 314 -8.11 0.06 9.06
CA TYR A 314 -7.96 1.44 9.52
C TYR A 314 -8.46 2.45 8.50
N TYR A 315 -8.40 2.13 7.21
CA TYR A 315 -8.94 3.03 6.20
C TYR A 315 -10.45 3.17 6.37
N TYR A 316 -11.17 2.05 6.58
CA TYR A 316 -12.60 2.06 6.86
C TYR A 316 -12.92 2.81 8.15
N LEU A 317 -12.24 2.46 9.26
CA LEU A 317 -12.51 3.09 10.57
C LEU A 317 -12.17 4.57 10.57
N SER A 318 -11.07 4.96 9.94
CA SER A 318 -10.69 6.39 9.79
C SER A 318 -11.74 7.15 8.99
N SER A 319 -12.23 6.55 7.89
CA SER A 319 -13.27 7.18 7.07
C SER A 319 -14.58 7.32 7.84
N ALA A 320 -14.90 6.35 8.72
CA ALA A 320 -16.06 6.43 9.60
C ALA A 320 -15.92 7.58 10.60
N ARG A 321 -14.72 7.70 11.20
CA ARG A 321 -14.45 8.75 12.20
C ARG A 321 -14.55 10.15 11.58
N GLU A 322 -14.14 10.30 10.33
CA GLU A 322 -14.21 11.59 9.61
C GLU A 322 -15.66 12.06 9.41
N LEU A 323 -16.66 11.19 9.56
CA LEU A 323 -18.08 11.56 9.50
C LEU A 323 -18.64 11.99 10.86
N ASP A 324 -17.85 11.92 11.94
CA ASP A 324 -18.25 12.42 13.26
C ASP A 324 -18.25 13.94 13.23
N GLU A 325 -19.34 14.55 13.72
CA GLU A 325 -19.49 16.02 13.77
C GLU A 325 -18.41 16.70 14.60
N ASN A 326 -17.84 15.98 15.56
CA ASN A 326 -16.80 16.51 16.44
C ASN A 326 -15.39 16.26 15.92
N TYR A 327 -15.25 15.58 14.78
CA TYR A 327 -13.94 15.26 14.22
C TYR A 327 -13.24 16.51 13.72
N LYS A 328 -12.01 16.70 14.15
CA LYS A 328 -11.13 17.78 13.67
C LYS A 328 -9.89 17.14 13.05
N PRO A 329 -9.68 17.35 11.76
CA PRO A 329 -8.48 16.78 11.12
C PRO A 329 -7.20 17.39 11.71
N ASN A 330 -6.18 16.56 11.83
CA ASN A 330 -4.85 17.02 12.21
C ASN A 330 -4.22 17.83 11.08
N ASP A 331 -3.46 18.86 11.44
CA ASP A 331 -2.69 19.63 10.45
C ASP A 331 -1.64 18.74 9.79
N ILE A 332 -1.55 18.82 8.47
CA ILE A 332 -0.49 18.15 7.71
C ILE A 332 0.75 19.04 7.79
N LEU A 333 1.77 18.57 8.54
CA LEU A 333 3.03 19.29 8.65
C LEU A 333 3.82 19.12 7.35
N LEU A 334 3.95 20.20 6.61
CA LEU A 334 4.70 20.21 5.35
C LEU A 334 6.19 20.46 5.64
N PRO A 335 7.10 19.86 4.87
CA PRO A 335 8.51 20.20 4.99
C PRO A 335 8.76 21.63 4.51
N ASP A 336 9.91 22.20 4.88
CA ASP A 336 10.32 23.50 4.41
C ASP A 336 10.40 23.49 2.87
N ILE A 337 9.66 24.39 2.23
CA ILE A 337 9.57 24.45 0.78
C ILE A 337 10.93 24.72 0.13
N ASP A 338 11.81 25.45 0.80
CA ASP A 338 13.12 25.78 0.26
C ASP A 338 14.04 24.54 0.27
N VAL A 339 13.85 23.63 1.20
CA VAL A 339 14.55 22.32 1.18
C VAL A 339 14.05 21.48 0.00
N VAL A 340 12.75 21.50 -0.26
CA VAL A 340 12.14 20.74 -1.37
C VAL A 340 12.58 21.32 -2.73
N LYS A 341 12.54 22.64 -2.89
CA LYS A 341 12.90 23.34 -4.14
C LYS A 341 14.33 23.03 -4.60
N LYS A 342 15.24 22.91 -3.68
CA LYS A 342 16.66 22.59 -3.98
C LYS A 342 16.81 21.31 -4.82
N TYR A 343 15.90 20.43 -4.75
CA TYR A 343 15.97 19.12 -5.42
C TYR A 343 14.80 18.85 -6.37
N UNK A 344 14.15 19.83 -6.48
CA UNK A 344 13.04 19.70 -7.34
C UNK A 344 13.27 20.03 -8.75
N UNK A 345 14.19 20.34 -8.94
CA UNK A 345 14.56 20.71 -10.23
C UNK A 345 14.84 19.63 -11.11
#